data_8920033938d89c3785f7559fbb47b496
#
_entry.id   8920033938d89c3785f7559fbb47b496
#
_cell.length_a   1.000
_cell.length_b   1.000
_cell.length_c   1.000
_cell.angle_alpha   90.00
_cell.angle_beta   90.00
_cell.angle_gamma   90.00
#
_symmetry.space_group_name_H-M   'P 1'
#
loop_
_entity.id
_entity.type
_entity.pdbx_description
1 polymer ?
#
loop_
_entity_poly.entity_id
_entity_poly.type
_entity_poly.pdbx_seq_one_letter_code
_entity_poly.pdbx_strand_id
1 'polypeptide(L)' 'MKSKYEIKKWIISVINSCLTWEQVTTSQRLVDSFKKQMENEGYDEMLMMPYIVDLNLRVENKRKELVESRNLNICN' A
#
# COMPACT_ATOMS: atom_id res chain seq x y z
N MET A 1 8.71 -11.84 -16.52
CA MET A 1 8.60 -11.62 -15.06
C MET A 1 8.73 -10.15 -14.72
N LYS A 2 7.86 -9.67 -13.89
CA LYS A 2 7.93 -8.27 -13.44
C LYS A 2 8.99 -8.14 -12.36
N SER A 3 9.79 -7.08 -12.43
CA SER A 3 10.74 -6.76 -11.37
C SER A 3 9.99 -6.31 -10.12
N LYS A 4 10.67 -6.35 -8.98
CA LYS A 4 10.09 -5.87 -7.73
C LYS A 4 9.73 -4.40 -7.79
N TYR A 5 10.49 -3.64 -8.53
CA TYR A 5 10.21 -2.23 -8.74
C TYR A 5 8.88 -2.05 -9.49
N GLU A 6 8.64 -2.87 -10.50
CA GLU A 6 7.39 -2.83 -11.26
C GLU A 6 6.20 -3.25 -10.40
N ILE A 7 6.37 -4.29 -9.57
CA ILE A 7 5.32 -4.74 -8.65
C ILE A 7 5.00 -3.62 -7.65
N LYS A 8 6.02 -2.98 -7.11
CA LYS A 8 5.84 -1.84 -6.20
C LYS A 8 5.06 -0.72 -6.86
N LYS A 9 5.42 -0.37 -8.10
CA LYS A 9 4.71 0.68 -8.85
C LYS A 9 3.25 0.31 -9.06
N TRP A 10 2.97 -0.95 -9.37
CA TRP A 10 1.61 -1.43 -9.54
C TRP A 10 0.81 -1.30 -8.24
N ILE A 11 1.40 -1.70 -7.11
CA ILE A 11 0.75 -1.60 -5.80
C ILE A 11 0.45 -0.13 -5.47
N ILE A 12 1.40 0.78 -5.75
CA ILE A 12 1.18 2.22 -5.56
C ILE A 12 -0.02 2.70 -6.38
N SER A 13 -0.12 2.26 -7.63
CA SER A 13 -1.27 2.57 -8.49
C SER A 13 -2.58 2.11 -7.86
N VAL A 14 -2.60 0.89 -7.33
CA VAL A 14 -3.78 0.33 -6.67
C VAL A 14 -4.16 1.17 -5.45
N ILE A 15 -3.18 1.52 -4.62
CA ILE A 15 -3.42 2.34 -3.43
C ILE A 15 -4.01 3.70 -3.84
N ASN A 16 -3.43 4.33 -4.85
CA ASN A 16 -3.87 5.65 -5.30
C ASN A 16 -5.30 5.63 -5.88
N SER A 17 -5.71 4.49 -6.42
CA SER A 17 -7.05 4.36 -7.00
C SER A 17 -8.13 4.01 -5.98
N CYS A 18 -7.78 3.79 -4.72
CA CYS A 18 -8.74 3.41 -3.68
C CYS A 18 -9.70 4.56 -3.38
N LEU A 19 -10.99 4.24 -3.34
CA LEU A 19 -12.05 5.19 -3.01
C LEU A 19 -12.80 4.81 -1.74
N THR A 20 -12.64 3.58 -1.27
CA THR A 20 -13.34 3.06 -0.10
C THR A 20 -12.37 2.39 0.87
N TRP A 21 -12.79 2.25 2.13
CA TRP A 21 -12.02 1.53 3.14
C TRP A 21 -11.75 0.08 2.76
N GLU A 22 -12.72 -0.56 2.14
CA GLU A 22 -12.58 -1.95 1.69
C GLU A 22 -11.46 -2.08 0.68
N GLN A 23 -11.38 -1.14 -0.26
CA GLN A 23 -10.31 -1.11 -1.25
C GLN A 23 -8.95 -0.87 -0.60
N VAL A 24 -8.89 0.01 0.39
CA VAL A 24 -7.63 0.26 1.12
C VAL A 24 -7.21 -0.99 1.87
N THR A 25 -8.15 -1.70 2.50
CA THR A 25 -7.85 -2.95 3.19
C THR A 25 -7.30 -4.00 2.22
N THR A 26 -7.88 -4.08 1.02
CA THR A 26 -7.39 -4.99 -0.02
C THR A 26 -5.96 -4.61 -0.44
N SER A 27 -5.68 -3.32 -0.60
CA SER A 27 -4.33 -2.87 -0.97
C SER A 27 -3.31 -3.17 0.13
N GLN A 28 -3.73 -3.11 1.41
CA GLN A 28 -2.85 -3.51 2.51
C GLN A 28 -2.48 -5.00 2.40
N ARG A 29 -3.44 -5.83 2.02
CA ARG A 29 -3.17 -7.26 1.80
C ARG A 29 -2.17 -7.48 0.67
N LEU A 30 -2.22 -6.66 -0.37
CA LEU A 30 -1.25 -6.71 -1.46
C LEU A 30 0.15 -6.38 -0.96
N VAL A 31 0.27 -5.36 -0.09
CA VAL A 31 1.56 -5.00 0.51
C VAL A 31 2.09 -6.16 1.36
N ASP A 32 1.24 -6.76 2.17
CA ASP A 32 1.62 -7.88 3.03
C ASP A 32 2.07 -9.09 2.19
N SER A 33 1.36 -9.38 1.11
CA SER A 33 1.71 -10.46 0.18
C SER A 33 3.05 -10.20 -0.50
N PHE A 34 3.29 -8.96 -0.90
CA PHE A 34 4.55 -8.55 -1.52
C PHE A 34 5.73 -8.76 -0.55
N LYS A 35 5.54 -8.34 0.71
CA LYS A 35 6.54 -8.54 1.75
C LYS A 35 6.86 -10.03 1.93
N LYS A 36 5.80 -10.83 2.02
CA LYS A 36 5.96 -12.28 2.21
C LYS A 36 6.68 -12.93 1.03
N GLN A 37 6.34 -12.50 -0.18
CA GLN A 37 6.98 -13.00 -1.38
C GLN A 37 8.48 -12.68 -1.38
N MET A 38 8.84 -11.46 -1.00
CA MET A 38 10.25 -11.06 -0.92
C MET A 38 11.00 -11.87 0.14
N GLU A 39 10.38 -12.11 1.29
CA GLU A 39 10.95 -12.96 2.34
C GLU A 39 11.20 -14.37 1.81
N ASN A 40 10.22 -14.95 1.12
CA ASN A 40 10.33 -16.30 0.55
C ASN A 40 11.43 -16.39 -0.51
N GLU A 41 11.70 -15.31 -1.22
CA GLU A 41 12.77 -15.27 -2.21
C GLU A 41 14.14 -15.02 -1.59
N GLY A 42 14.20 -14.87 -0.28
CA GLY A 42 15.47 -14.72 0.44
C GLY A 42 16.03 -13.30 0.46
N TYR A 43 15.20 -12.30 0.24
CA TYR A 43 15.67 -10.92 0.32
C TYR A 43 16.02 -10.54 1.75
N ASP A 44 17.14 -9.85 1.89
CA ASP A 44 17.56 -9.31 3.16
C ASP A 44 16.56 -8.24 3.63
N GLU A 45 16.26 -8.26 4.91
CA GLU A 45 15.35 -7.30 5.53
C GLU A 45 15.76 -5.85 5.23
N MET A 46 17.05 -5.57 5.22
CA MET A 46 17.57 -4.23 4.94
C MET A 46 17.21 -3.77 3.51
N LEU A 47 17.11 -4.71 2.57
CA LEU A 47 16.76 -4.40 1.19
C LEU A 47 15.26 -4.27 1.01
N MET A 48 14.47 -5.02 1.80
CA MET A 48 12.99 -4.99 1.74
C MET A 48 12.39 -3.78 2.42
N MET A 49 12.95 -3.39 3.56
CA MET A 49 12.34 -2.39 4.43
C MET A 49 12.00 -1.07 3.74
N PRO A 50 12.89 -0.50 2.90
CA PRO A 50 12.54 0.76 2.24
C PRO A 50 11.29 0.64 1.38
N TYR A 51 11.10 -0.48 0.69
CA TYR A 51 9.91 -0.71 -0.13
C TYR A 51 8.67 -0.85 0.73
N ILE A 52 8.75 -1.65 1.80
CA ILE A 52 7.61 -1.95 2.64
C ILE A 52 7.17 -0.72 3.44
N VAL A 53 8.13 0.01 4.00
CA VAL A 53 7.84 1.23 4.76
C VAL A 53 7.16 2.26 3.86
N ASP A 54 7.66 2.46 2.66
CA ASP A 54 7.07 3.39 1.70
C ASP A 54 5.63 3.01 1.35
N LEU A 55 5.39 1.72 1.06
CA LEU A 55 4.05 1.24 0.73
C LEU A 55 3.08 1.38 1.90
N ASN A 56 3.53 1.02 3.11
CA ASN A 56 2.71 1.16 4.30
C ASN A 56 2.34 2.61 4.58
N LEU A 57 3.29 3.52 4.37
CA LEU A 57 3.05 4.95 4.53
C LEU A 57 1.99 5.45 3.55
N ARG A 58 2.05 4.97 2.31
CA ARG A 58 1.07 5.34 1.29
C ARG A 58 -0.33 4.84 1.64
N VAL A 59 -0.43 3.64 2.20
CA VAL A 59 -1.71 3.09 2.68
C VAL A 59 -2.26 3.96 3.82
N GLU A 60 -1.41 4.31 4.77
CA GLU A 60 -1.81 5.18 5.89
C GLU A 60 -2.30 6.54 5.41
N ASN A 61 -1.58 7.14 4.47
CA ASN A 61 -1.96 8.44 3.91
C ASN A 61 -3.30 8.35 3.19
N LYS A 62 -3.55 7.25 2.47
CA LYS A 62 -4.82 7.06 1.79
C LYS A 62 -5.97 6.91 2.79
N ARG A 63 -5.76 6.22 3.89
CA ARG A 63 -6.76 6.12 4.96
C ARG A 63 -7.11 7.49 5.52
N LYS A 64 -6.10 8.32 5.77
CA LYS A 64 -6.31 9.68 6.27
C LYS A 64 -7.10 10.51 5.29
N GLU A 65 -6.77 10.43 4.00
CA GLU A 65 -7.52 11.14 2.96
C GLU A 65 -9.00 10.78 2.99
N LEU A 66 -9.31 9.48 3.09
CA LEU A 66 -10.69 9.02 3.10
C LEU A 66 -11.45 9.49 4.33
N VAL A 67 -10.79 9.48 5.50
CA VAL A 67 -11.38 9.96 6.75
C VAL A 67 -11.63 11.46 6.67
N GLU A 68 -10.66 12.24 6.21
CA GLU A 68 -10.80 13.69 6.08
C GLU A 68 -11.91 14.07 5.12
N SER A 69 -11.99 13.40 3.98
CA SER A 69 -13.03 13.61 3.00
C SER A 69 -14.42 13.33 3.61
N ARG A 70 -14.52 12.26 4.37
CA ARG A 70 -15.76 11.89 5.06
C ARG A 70 -16.15 12.91 6.11
N ASN A 71 -15.20 13.39 6.87
CA ASN A 71 -15.43 14.41 7.90
C ASN A 71 -15.89 15.73 7.29
N LEU A 72 -15.31 16.12 6.18
CA LEU A 72 -15.72 17.32 5.46
C LEU A 72 -17.17 17.21 4.97
N ASN A 73 -17.57 16.04 4.51
CA ASN A 73 -18.94 15.81 4.07
C ASN A 73 -19.95 15.85 5.23
N ILE A 74 -19.52 15.40 6.40
CA ILE A 74 -20.37 15.38 7.60
C ILE A 74 -20.55 16.79 8.16
N CYS A 75 -19.53 17.61 8.09
CA CYS A 75 -19.55 18.99 8.59
C CYS A 75 -20.41 19.93 7.77
N ASN A 76 -20.77 19.52 6.58
CA ASN A 76 -21.65 20.32 5.73
C ASN A 76 -23.10 19.95 5.93
#